data_9a808d3d60599de8b2b67521c3d39284
#
_entry.id   9a808d3d60599de8b2b67521c3d39284
#
_cell.length_a   1.000
_cell.length_b   1.000
_cell.length_c   1.000
_cell.angle_alpha   90.00
_cell.angle_beta   90.00
_cell.angle_gamma   90.00
#
_symmetry.space_group_name_H-M   'P 1'
#
loop_
_entity.id
_entity.type
_entity.pdbx_description
1 polymer ?
#
loop_
_entity_poly.entity_id
_entity_poly.type
_entity_poly.pdbx_seq_one_letter_code
_entity_poly.pdbx_strand_id
1 'polypeptide(L)'
;PSFHYVHSDQWRYERGFTAYDTLPIRHGQKPAGHTIDMQVDAVRRGWLPFFPQFNRSSLAVAQEAVTNGAQTESETIQYVVDQLKTGKLGFAVEDPDAPEAWPRVWFIWRGNAIGSSAKGHEFFLRHYLGTHSNAIAAEVAEGTTSKVVYRPEAPTGKLDLVVDLNFRMDTSALYSDVVLPAATWYEKDDLSSTDMHSFIHPLQAAVPPCWEAKSDWQIFRELAEATET
;
A
#
# COMPACT_ATOMS: atom_id res chain seq x y z
N PRO A 1 15.11 3.09 -11.27
CA PRO A 1 13.87 2.52 -10.78
C PRO A 1 13.08 3.54 -9.98
N SER A 2 11.77 3.39 -9.96
CA SER A 2 10.95 4.23 -9.13
C SER A 2 11.30 4.01 -7.66
N PHE A 3 11.43 5.09 -6.90
CA PHE A 3 11.63 5.07 -5.47
C PHE A 3 10.56 4.22 -4.75
N HIS A 4 9.34 4.24 -5.27
CA HIS A 4 8.23 3.44 -4.83
C HIS A 4 8.50 1.93 -4.88
N TYR A 5 9.18 1.42 -5.91
CA TYR A 5 9.47 0.00 -6.04
C TYR A 5 10.65 -0.46 -5.19
N VAL A 6 11.61 0.40 -4.96
CA VAL A 6 12.85 0.07 -4.25
C VAL A 6 12.67 0.13 -2.74
N HIS A 7 11.80 1.02 -2.25
CA HIS A 7 11.60 1.29 -0.85
C HIS A 7 10.27 0.70 -0.34
N SER A 8 10.03 -0.55 -0.66
CA SER A 8 8.89 -1.28 -0.13
C SER A 8 9.10 -1.58 1.35
N ASP A 9 8.04 -1.40 2.14
CA ASP A 9 8.04 -1.66 3.57
C ASP A 9 8.35 -3.13 3.92
N GLN A 10 8.11 -4.04 2.98
CA GLN A 10 8.42 -5.46 3.11
C GLN A 10 9.91 -5.74 3.37
N TRP A 11 10.81 -4.83 2.99
CA TRP A 11 12.26 -5.02 3.16
C TRP A 11 12.83 -4.41 4.44
N ARG A 12 12.02 -3.85 5.31
CA ARG A 12 12.50 -3.15 6.50
C ARG A 12 13.26 -4.02 7.50
N TYR A 13 13.06 -5.32 7.43
CA TYR A 13 13.77 -6.26 8.29
C TYR A 13 15.06 -6.80 7.69
N GLU A 14 15.36 -6.49 6.43
CA GLU A 14 16.53 -7.00 5.73
C GLU A 14 17.73 -6.07 5.89
N ARG A 15 18.85 -6.65 6.32
CA ARG A 15 20.09 -5.92 6.55
C ARG A 15 20.73 -5.38 5.26
N GLY A 16 20.48 -6.03 4.13
CA GLY A 16 21.12 -5.75 2.85
C GLY A 16 20.90 -4.34 2.28
N PHE A 17 19.96 -3.58 2.84
CA PHE A 17 19.56 -2.26 2.33
C PHE A 17 20.16 -1.09 3.11
N THR A 18 21.38 -1.22 3.64
CA THR A 18 22.04 -0.19 4.45
C THR A 18 22.81 0.85 3.65
N ALA A 19 23.05 0.62 2.37
CA ALA A 19 23.77 1.55 1.49
C ALA A 19 23.13 1.50 0.10
N TYR A 20 22.28 2.45 -0.20
CA TYR A 20 21.55 2.51 -1.46
C TYR A 20 21.72 3.88 -2.13
N ASP A 21 20.87 4.21 -3.10
CA ASP A 21 20.96 5.43 -3.86
C ASP A 21 20.83 6.70 -3.00
N THR A 22 21.42 7.77 -3.49
CA THR A 22 21.31 9.10 -2.88
C THR A 22 19.88 9.63 -3.05
N LEU A 23 19.37 10.32 -2.04
CA LEU A 23 18.14 11.11 -2.19
C LEU A 23 18.33 12.20 -3.25
N PRO A 24 17.33 12.48 -4.10
CA PRO A 24 17.44 13.46 -5.19
C PRO A 24 17.90 14.85 -4.74
N ILE A 25 17.57 15.25 -3.51
CA ILE A 25 17.93 16.56 -2.94
C ILE A 25 19.37 16.61 -2.38
N ARG A 26 20.01 15.46 -2.21
CA ARG A 26 21.37 15.37 -1.65
C ARG A 26 22.36 14.94 -2.71
N HIS A 27 22.60 15.79 -3.69
CA HIS A 27 23.57 15.54 -4.74
C HIS A 27 24.93 15.09 -4.18
N GLY A 28 25.36 13.90 -4.55
CA GLY A 28 26.68 13.35 -4.19
C GLY A 28 26.82 12.86 -2.75
N GLN A 29 25.84 13.05 -1.87
CA GLN A 29 25.86 12.49 -0.51
C GLN A 29 25.15 11.14 -0.50
N LYS A 30 25.87 10.10 -0.13
CA LYS A 30 25.25 8.81 0.16
C LYS A 30 24.43 8.94 1.44
N PRO A 31 23.18 8.46 1.46
CA PRO A 31 22.44 8.40 2.70
C PRO A 31 23.17 7.47 3.68
N ALA A 32 23.24 7.88 4.93
CA ALA A 32 23.69 7.00 6.00
C ALA A 32 22.48 6.21 6.52
N GLY A 33 22.64 4.92 6.71
CA GLY A 33 21.61 4.07 7.28
C GLY A 33 20.84 3.23 6.26
N HIS A 34 19.78 2.62 6.73
CA HIS A 34 18.96 1.70 5.97
C HIS A 34 18.03 2.43 4.99
N THR A 35 17.72 1.81 3.84
CA THR A 35 16.83 2.42 2.82
C THR A 35 15.43 2.73 3.35
N ILE A 36 14.95 1.99 4.35
CA ILE A 36 13.67 2.26 4.98
C ILE A 36 13.66 3.60 5.74
N ASP A 37 14.79 4.01 6.30
CA ASP A 37 14.92 5.33 6.94
C ASP A 37 14.79 6.47 5.91
N MET A 38 15.25 6.23 4.67
CA MET A 38 15.04 7.17 3.57
C MET A 38 13.57 7.26 3.15
N GLN A 39 12.84 6.16 3.24
CA GLN A 39 11.41 6.15 2.99
C GLN A 39 10.66 7.01 4.02
N VAL A 40 11.02 6.92 5.29
CA VAL A 40 10.47 7.80 6.33
C VAL A 40 10.71 9.27 6.00
N ASP A 41 11.95 9.63 5.61
CA ASP A 41 12.25 11.00 5.21
C ASP A 41 11.44 11.46 3.99
N ALA A 42 11.24 10.58 3.03
CA ALA A 42 10.47 10.88 1.83
C ALA A 42 8.98 11.08 2.14
N VAL A 43 8.40 10.25 3.00
CA VAL A 43 7.00 10.40 3.47
C VAL A 43 6.82 11.70 4.22
N ARG A 44 7.70 12.04 5.17
CA ARG A 44 7.67 13.30 5.92
C ARG A 44 7.77 14.55 5.06
N ARG A 45 8.35 14.41 3.86
CA ARG A 45 8.47 15.49 2.86
C ARG A 45 7.33 15.51 1.84
N GLY A 46 6.39 14.58 1.93
CA GLY A 46 5.30 14.44 0.97
C GLY A 46 5.71 13.89 -0.40
N TRP A 47 6.88 13.27 -0.52
CA TRP A 47 7.35 12.68 -1.78
C TRP A 47 6.76 11.31 -2.06
N LEU A 48 6.30 10.61 -1.03
CA LEU A 48 5.70 9.28 -1.12
C LEU A 48 4.34 9.29 -0.41
N PRO A 49 3.26 9.64 -1.11
CA PRO A 49 1.92 9.67 -0.55
C PRO A 49 1.32 8.25 -0.48
N PHE A 50 1.85 7.40 0.38
CA PHE A 50 1.29 6.08 0.62
C PHE A 50 0.11 6.11 1.58
N PHE A 51 -0.74 5.10 1.49
CA PHE A 51 -1.83 4.86 2.43
C PHE A 51 -1.58 3.55 3.22
N PRO A 52 -1.87 3.54 4.53
CA PRO A 52 -2.18 4.69 5.36
C PRO A 52 -0.95 5.61 5.53
N GLN A 53 -1.16 6.92 5.40
CA GLN A 53 -0.09 7.88 5.56
C GLN A 53 0.21 8.16 7.03
N PHE A 54 -0.83 8.33 7.84
CA PHE A 54 -0.72 8.52 9.29
C PHE A 54 -0.83 7.18 10.03
N ASN A 55 -0.37 7.18 11.28
CA ASN A 55 -0.46 6.03 12.19
C ASN A 55 -1.89 5.77 12.71
N ARG A 56 -2.89 6.49 12.21
CA ARG A 56 -4.31 6.30 12.45
C ARG A 56 -5.14 6.87 11.31
N SER A 57 -6.45 6.59 11.32
CA SER A 57 -7.35 6.99 10.24
C SER A 57 -7.31 8.49 9.97
N SER A 58 -7.07 8.88 8.73
CA SER A 58 -7.09 10.29 8.30
C SER A 58 -8.46 10.93 8.49
N LEU A 59 -9.55 10.16 8.33
CA LEU A 59 -10.90 10.63 8.60
C LEU A 59 -11.10 10.95 10.08
N ALA A 60 -10.60 10.10 10.98
CA ALA A 60 -10.65 10.35 12.41
C ALA A 60 -9.86 11.61 12.79
N VAL A 61 -8.68 11.82 12.20
CA VAL A 61 -7.88 13.04 12.42
C VAL A 61 -8.61 14.29 11.95
N ALA A 62 -9.25 14.23 10.78
CA ALA A 62 -10.05 15.36 10.28
C ALA A 62 -11.25 15.65 11.18
N GLN A 63 -11.97 14.62 11.65
CA GLN A 63 -13.07 14.78 12.58
C GLN A 63 -12.64 15.35 13.93
N GLU A 64 -11.48 14.95 14.43
CA GLU A 64 -10.89 15.54 15.63
C GLU A 64 -10.60 17.03 15.46
N ALA A 65 -10.06 17.44 14.30
CA ALA A 65 -9.83 18.84 14.01
C ALA A 65 -11.12 19.67 14.12
N VAL A 66 -12.22 19.17 13.50
CA VAL A 66 -13.54 19.81 13.59
C VAL A 66 -14.03 19.86 15.04
N THR A 67 -13.90 18.78 15.78
CA THR A 67 -14.29 18.70 17.19
C THR A 67 -13.49 19.67 18.07
N ASN A 68 -12.24 19.96 17.70
CA ASN A 68 -11.37 20.93 18.35
C ASN A 68 -11.52 22.37 17.81
N GLY A 69 -12.56 22.63 17.00
CA GLY A 69 -12.96 23.96 16.59
C GLY A 69 -12.53 24.40 15.21
N ALA A 70 -11.90 23.52 14.40
CA ALA A 70 -11.58 23.84 13.01
C ALA A 70 -12.87 23.98 12.19
N GLN A 71 -13.06 25.12 11.53
CA GLN A 71 -14.23 25.43 10.70
C GLN A 71 -13.87 25.53 9.21
N THR A 72 -12.59 25.59 8.89
CA THR A 72 -12.07 25.73 7.53
C THR A 72 -11.03 24.66 7.24
N GLU A 73 -10.78 24.44 5.95
CA GLU A 73 -9.70 23.55 5.50
C GLU A 73 -8.33 23.98 6.04
N SER A 74 -8.03 25.30 6.01
CA SER A 74 -6.78 25.82 6.55
C SER A 74 -6.61 25.51 8.04
N GLU A 75 -7.66 25.61 8.84
CA GLU A 75 -7.62 25.31 10.27
C GLU A 75 -7.45 23.81 10.51
N THR A 76 -8.10 22.97 9.68
CA THR A 76 -7.90 21.52 9.71
C THR A 76 -6.45 21.15 9.38
N ILE A 77 -5.88 21.75 8.34
CA ILE A 77 -4.46 21.57 7.99
C ILE A 77 -3.55 22.00 9.14
N GLN A 78 -3.81 23.17 9.72
CA GLN A 78 -3.02 23.67 10.83
C GLN A 78 -3.10 22.74 12.05
N TYR A 79 -4.27 22.21 12.36
CA TYR A 79 -4.45 21.22 13.41
C TYR A 79 -3.56 19.98 13.17
N VAL A 80 -3.59 19.41 11.96
CA VAL A 80 -2.78 18.25 11.59
C VAL A 80 -1.28 18.55 11.75
N VAL A 81 -0.84 19.71 11.27
CA VAL A 81 0.56 20.15 11.38
C VAL A 81 0.99 20.26 12.85
N ASP A 82 0.14 20.79 13.72
CA ASP A 82 0.43 20.94 15.14
C ASP A 82 0.46 19.58 15.87
N GLN A 83 -0.42 18.64 15.48
CA GLN A 83 -0.36 17.27 15.98
C GLN A 83 0.95 16.56 15.58
N LEU A 84 1.41 16.73 14.32
CA LEU A 84 2.69 16.20 13.85
C LEU A 84 3.88 16.84 14.58
N LYS A 85 3.90 18.15 14.75
CA LYS A 85 4.97 18.88 15.45
C LYS A 85 5.08 18.49 16.92
N THR A 86 3.97 18.21 17.55
CA THR A 86 3.92 17.81 18.97
C THR A 86 4.12 16.31 19.20
N GLY A 87 4.27 15.52 18.11
CA GLY A 87 4.45 14.06 18.18
C GLY A 87 3.18 13.29 18.60
N LYS A 88 2.02 13.93 18.62
CA LYS A 88 0.73 13.29 18.89
C LYS A 88 0.16 12.54 17.68
N LEU A 89 0.63 12.90 16.50
CA LEU A 89 0.36 12.22 15.24
C LEU A 89 1.71 11.85 14.61
N GLY A 90 1.84 10.63 14.12
CA GLY A 90 3.01 10.14 13.41
C GLY A 90 2.65 9.59 12.04
N PHE A 91 3.64 9.15 11.29
CA PHE A 91 3.43 8.48 10.01
C PHE A 91 3.46 6.96 10.21
N ALA A 92 2.57 6.23 9.53
CA ALA A 92 2.48 4.76 9.62
C ALA A 92 3.80 4.08 9.23
N VAL A 93 4.57 4.66 8.33
CA VAL A 93 5.88 4.15 7.90
C VAL A 93 6.93 4.12 9.02
N GLU A 94 6.73 4.87 10.11
CA GLU A 94 7.65 4.91 11.25
C GLU A 94 7.52 3.68 12.14
N ASP A 95 6.33 3.11 12.22
CA ASP A 95 6.05 1.83 12.89
C ASP A 95 4.98 1.03 12.12
N PRO A 96 5.34 0.47 10.96
CA PRO A 96 4.37 -0.21 10.09
C PRO A 96 3.89 -1.55 10.65
N ASP A 97 4.51 -2.04 11.70
CA ASP A 97 4.10 -3.26 12.40
C ASP A 97 3.30 -3.00 13.68
N ALA A 98 3.06 -1.73 14.02
CA ALA A 98 2.09 -1.41 15.06
C ALA A 98 0.71 -1.95 14.67
N PRO A 99 -0.03 -2.60 15.58
CA PRO A 99 -1.35 -3.17 15.25
C PRO A 99 -2.31 -2.16 14.62
N GLU A 100 -2.23 -0.90 15.01
CA GLU A 100 -3.03 0.20 14.48
C GLU A 100 -2.72 0.52 13.01
N ALA A 101 -1.52 0.17 12.55
CA ALA A 101 -1.04 0.40 11.19
C ALA A 101 -1.17 -0.83 10.29
N TRP A 102 -1.67 -1.96 10.80
CA TRP A 102 -1.77 -3.17 9.99
C TRP A 102 -2.78 -2.97 8.85
N PRO A 103 -2.42 -3.32 7.60
CA PRO A 103 -3.41 -3.47 6.55
C PRO A 103 -4.31 -4.66 6.91
N ARG A 104 -5.63 -4.45 6.88
CA ARG A 104 -6.60 -5.49 7.26
C ARG A 104 -7.29 -6.10 6.05
N VAL A 105 -7.42 -5.32 4.96
CA VAL A 105 -8.05 -5.76 3.70
C VAL A 105 -7.12 -5.47 2.56
N TRP A 106 -6.92 -6.45 1.68
CA TRP A 106 -6.12 -6.31 0.49
C TRP A 106 -6.95 -6.63 -0.76
N PHE A 107 -7.12 -5.63 -1.61
CA PHE A 107 -7.67 -5.80 -2.94
C PHE A 107 -6.54 -5.98 -3.95
N ILE A 108 -6.49 -7.14 -4.60
CA ILE A 108 -5.60 -7.39 -5.73
C ILE A 108 -6.42 -7.18 -6.99
N TRP A 109 -6.07 -6.15 -7.75
CA TRP A 109 -6.83 -5.75 -8.91
C TRP A 109 -6.03 -5.96 -10.17
N ARG A 110 -6.42 -6.97 -10.95
CA ARG A 110 -5.84 -7.33 -12.25
C ARG A 110 -4.33 -7.55 -12.23
N GLY A 111 -3.81 -8.09 -11.18
CA GLY A 111 -2.39 -8.31 -11.04
C GLY A 111 -2.06 -9.54 -10.21
N ASN A 112 -1.07 -10.31 -10.64
CA ASN A 112 -0.56 -11.43 -9.86
C ASN A 112 0.49 -10.94 -8.84
N ALA A 113 0.05 -10.13 -7.87
CA ALA A 113 0.94 -9.48 -6.91
C ALA A 113 1.75 -10.48 -6.07
N ILE A 114 1.14 -11.60 -5.68
CA ILE A 114 1.80 -12.63 -4.87
C ILE A 114 2.75 -13.47 -5.73
N GLY A 115 2.37 -13.81 -6.96
CA GLY A 115 3.13 -14.75 -7.78
C GLY A 115 4.18 -14.12 -8.69
N SER A 116 4.06 -12.85 -9.09
CA SER A 116 4.89 -12.27 -10.13
C SER A 116 5.50 -10.90 -9.84
N SER A 117 5.21 -10.28 -8.69
CA SER A 117 5.76 -8.94 -8.41
C SER A 117 7.25 -8.92 -8.09
N ALA A 118 7.87 -10.07 -7.85
CA ALA A 118 9.31 -10.25 -7.60
C ALA A 118 9.90 -9.36 -6.50
N LYS A 119 9.09 -9.04 -5.48
CA LYS A 119 9.44 -8.10 -4.41
C LYS A 119 9.05 -8.62 -3.04
N GLY A 120 9.75 -9.65 -2.57
CA GLY A 120 9.53 -10.17 -1.23
C GLY A 120 8.27 -11.00 -1.10
N HIS A 121 8.10 -11.99 -1.97
CA HIS A 121 6.97 -12.93 -1.90
C HIS A 121 6.88 -13.60 -0.55
N GLU A 122 8.02 -14.00 0.03
CA GLU A 122 8.09 -14.61 1.35
C GLU A 122 7.55 -13.67 2.42
N PHE A 123 7.81 -12.37 2.29
CA PHE A 123 7.31 -11.37 3.21
C PHE A 123 5.78 -11.27 3.11
N PHE A 124 5.21 -11.23 1.91
CA PHE A 124 3.76 -11.24 1.73
C PHE A 124 3.13 -12.50 2.31
N LEU A 125 3.69 -13.67 1.98
CA LEU A 125 3.16 -14.95 2.43
C LEU A 125 3.16 -15.05 3.95
N ARG A 126 4.21 -14.62 4.62
CA ARG A 126 4.33 -14.73 6.07
C ARG A 126 3.64 -13.59 6.81
N HIS A 127 4.05 -12.35 6.52
CA HIS A 127 3.65 -11.22 7.35
C HIS A 127 2.28 -10.68 7.01
N TYR A 128 1.84 -10.79 5.76
CA TYR A 128 0.50 -10.37 5.37
C TYR A 128 -0.51 -11.53 5.41
N LEU A 129 -0.22 -12.65 4.79
CA LEU A 129 -1.15 -13.77 4.66
C LEU A 129 -1.09 -14.77 5.82
N GLY A 130 -0.01 -14.81 6.59
CA GLY A 130 0.13 -15.71 7.72
C GLY A 130 0.45 -17.17 7.36
N THR A 131 0.94 -17.44 6.16
CA THR A 131 1.38 -18.79 5.80
C THR A 131 2.68 -19.13 6.57
N HIS A 132 2.88 -20.40 6.92
CA HIS A 132 3.89 -20.81 7.90
C HIS A 132 5.04 -21.64 7.35
N SER A 133 5.10 -21.88 6.06
CA SER A 133 6.14 -22.73 5.43
C SER A 133 7.14 -21.96 4.58
N ASN A 134 7.31 -20.67 4.84
CA ASN A 134 8.13 -19.80 4.00
C ASN A 134 9.52 -19.59 4.60
N ALA A 135 10.55 -19.65 3.77
CA ALA A 135 11.88 -19.18 4.11
C ALA A 135 11.95 -17.65 3.95
N ILE A 136 12.56 -16.98 4.91
CA ILE A 136 12.87 -15.55 4.82
C ILE A 136 14.39 -15.40 4.93
N ALA A 137 14.92 -14.30 4.39
CA ALA A 137 16.33 -13.96 4.54
C ALA A 137 16.76 -14.00 6.02
N ALA A 138 17.90 -14.58 6.28
CA ALA A 138 18.43 -14.70 7.64
C ALA A 138 19.03 -13.38 8.14
N GLU A 139 19.39 -12.47 7.24
CA GLU A 139 19.90 -11.16 7.60
C GLU A 139 18.78 -10.30 8.17
N VAL A 140 19.07 -9.72 9.32
CA VAL A 140 18.13 -8.84 10.02
C VAL A 140 18.64 -7.41 10.06
N ALA A 141 17.73 -6.45 10.03
CA ALA A 141 18.03 -5.03 10.05
C ALA A 141 18.26 -4.47 11.46
N GLU A 142 18.30 -5.31 12.49
CA GLU A 142 18.50 -4.87 13.87
C GLU A 142 19.76 -4.00 14.01
N GLY A 143 19.60 -2.84 14.62
CA GLY A 143 20.67 -1.86 14.78
C GLY A 143 21.09 -1.11 13.52
N THR A 144 20.46 -1.36 12.37
CA THR A 144 20.76 -0.66 11.12
C THR A 144 19.72 0.40 10.74
N THR A 145 18.51 0.31 11.29
CA THR A 145 17.44 1.30 11.14
C THR A 145 17.49 2.34 12.24
N SER A 146 17.19 3.59 11.95
CA SER A 146 17.23 4.72 12.90
C SER A 146 15.91 5.49 13.01
N LYS A 147 15.03 5.37 12.03
CA LYS A 147 13.77 6.12 11.94
C LYS A 147 12.54 5.23 11.95
N VAL A 148 12.73 3.94 11.74
CA VAL A 148 11.68 2.94 11.79
C VAL A 148 11.85 2.12 13.06
N VAL A 149 10.75 1.91 13.76
CA VAL A 149 10.71 1.03 14.93
C VAL A 149 11.01 -0.39 14.46
N TYR A 150 12.07 -0.98 15.00
CA TYR A 150 12.41 -2.37 14.78
C TYR A 150 11.73 -3.25 15.82
N ARG A 151 11.00 -4.26 15.37
CA ARG A 151 10.36 -5.25 16.24
C ARG A 151 11.06 -6.60 16.03
N PRO A 152 11.72 -7.19 17.04
CA PRO A 152 12.42 -8.47 16.91
C PRO A 152 11.53 -9.60 16.40
N GLU A 153 10.27 -9.58 16.82
CA GLU A 153 9.25 -10.51 16.34
C GLU A 153 8.30 -9.76 15.41
N ALA A 154 8.58 -9.86 14.11
CA ALA A 154 7.69 -9.28 13.11
C ALA A 154 6.34 -10.02 13.11
N PRO A 155 5.22 -9.30 13.00
CA PRO A 155 3.89 -9.91 13.02
C PRO A 155 3.70 -10.88 11.86
N THR A 156 2.87 -11.87 12.07
CA THR A 156 2.48 -12.88 11.08
C THR A 156 0.99 -12.77 10.84
N GLY A 157 0.57 -12.71 9.56
CA GLY A 157 -0.85 -12.67 9.20
C GLY A 157 -1.54 -11.37 9.60
N LYS A 158 -1.14 -10.25 9.01
CA LYS A 158 -1.73 -8.93 9.29
C LYS A 158 -3.12 -8.74 8.67
N LEU A 159 -3.42 -9.46 7.58
CA LEU A 159 -4.64 -9.31 6.80
C LEU A 159 -5.77 -10.15 7.37
N ASP A 160 -6.98 -9.59 7.34
CA ASP A 160 -8.23 -10.30 7.64
C ASP A 160 -8.92 -10.79 6.38
N LEU A 161 -8.73 -10.10 5.26
CA LEU A 161 -9.44 -10.39 4.01
C LEU A 161 -8.58 -10.04 2.80
N VAL A 162 -8.47 -10.98 1.86
CA VAL A 162 -7.86 -10.78 0.55
C VAL A 162 -8.90 -11.01 -0.53
N VAL A 163 -9.11 -10.00 -1.36
CA VAL A 163 -10.06 -10.03 -2.48
C VAL A 163 -9.30 -9.85 -3.79
N ASP A 164 -9.38 -10.83 -4.68
CA ASP A 164 -8.79 -10.74 -6.02
C ASP A 164 -9.87 -10.45 -7.07
N LEU A 165 -9.71 -9.36 -7.80
CA LEU A 165 -10.51 -9.01 -8.97
C LEU A 165 -9.72 -9.35 -10.22
N ASN A 166 -10.02 -10.50 -10.82
CA ASN A 166 -9.22 -11.00 -11.91
C ASN A 166 -10.05 -11.73 -12.95
N PHE A 167 -9.52 -11.81 -14.17
CA PHE A 167 -10.07 -12.61 -15.25
C PHE A 167 -9.34 -13.96 -15.43
N ARG A 168 -8.43 -14.28 -14.53
CA ARG A 168 -7.66 -15.53 -14.49
C ARG A 168 -7.50 -16.01 -13.06
N MET A 169 -7.47 -17.33 -12.89
CA MET A 169 -7.04 -17.96 -11.65
C MET A 169 -5.51 -18.06 -11.63
N ASP A 170 -4.87 -16.99 -11.23
CA ASP A 170 -3.42 -16.94 -11.03
C ASP A 170 -3.02 -17.27 -9.58
N THR A 171 -1.74 -17.12 -9.24
CA THR A 171 -1.25 -17.44 -7.90
C THR A 171 -1.91 -16.57 -6.84
N SER A 172 -2.15 -15.29 -7.12
CA SER A 172 -2.80 -14.38 -6.17
C SER A 172 -4.24 -14.81 -5.90
N ALA A 173 -4.98 -15.20 -6.95
CA ALA A 173 -6.34 -15.71 -6.81
C ALA A 173 -6.39 -16.99 -5.94
N LEU A 174 -5.38 -17.87 -6.04
CA LEU A 174 -5.31 -19.10 -5.24
C LEU A 174 -5.06 -18.83 -3.73
N TYR A 175 -4.50 -17.67 -3.39
CA TYR A 175 -4.27 -17.26 -2.01
C TYR A 175 -5.32 -16.29 -1.47
N SER A 176 -6.31 -15.92 -2.28
CA SER A 176 -7.35 -14.98 -1.90
C SER A 176 -8.54 -15.68 -1.24
N ASP A 177 -9.18 -14.99 -0.29
CA ASP A 177 -10.39 -15.48 0.37
C ASP A 177 -11.61 -15.36 -0.54
N VAL A 178 -11.64 -14.33 -1.37
CA VAL A 178 -12.70 -14.07 -2.33
C VAL A 178 -12.09 -13.76 -3.69
N VAL A 179 -12.60 -14.41 -4.73
CA VAL A 179 -12.24 -14.12 -6.12
C VAL A 179 -13.48 -13.60 -6.84
N LEU A 180 -13.39 -12.38 -7.36
CA LEU A 180 -14.44 -11.73 -8.13
C LEU A 180 -14.08 -11.77 -9.61
N PRO A 181 -14.84 -12.50 -10.44
CA PRO A 181 -14.52 -12.64 -11.87
C PRO A 181 -14.73 -11.30 -12.59
N ALA A 182 -13.66 -10.76 -13.15
CA ALA A 182 -13.67 -9.52 -13.90
C ALA A 182 -13.78 -9.78 -15.41
N ALA A 183 -14.62 -9.00 -16.08
CA ALA A 183 -14.75 -9.00 -17.53
C ALA A 183 -13.44 -8.59 -18.21
N THR A 184 -13.10 -9.24 -19.31
CA THR A 184 -11.94 -8.90 -20.13
C THR A 184 -12.19 -7.62 -20.94
N TRP A 185 -11.16 -7.12 -21.64
CA TRP A 185 -11.28 -5.88 -22.43
C TRP A 185 -12.32 -5.97 -23.56
N TYR A 186 -12.55 -7.15 -24.11
CA TYR A 186 -13.55 -7.35 -25.16
C TYR A 186 -14.99 -7.49 -24.63
N GLU A 187 -15.14 -7.66 -23.33
CA GLU A 187 -16.40 -7.99 -22.64
C GLU A 187 -16.96 -6.80 -21.84
N LYS A 188 -16.34 -5.62 -21.91
CA LYS A 188 -16.78 -4.45 -21.15
C LYS A 188 -16.65 -3.16 -21.91
N ASP A 189 -17.53 -2.20 -21.59
CA ASP A 189 -17.33 -0.81 -21.92
C ASP A 189 -16.43 -0.15 -20.87
N ASP A 190 -15.52 0.71 -21.32
CA ASP A 190 -14.56 1.38 -20.44
C ASP A 190 -13.98 2.63 -21.09
N LEU A 191 -13.17 3.37 -20.36
CA LEU A 191 -12.33 4.44 -20.87
C LEU A 191 -10.86 4.02 -20.78
N SER A 192 -10.15 4.08 -21.89
CA SER A 192 -8.72 3.80 -21.94
C SER A 192 -7.93 5.10 -21.93
N SER A 193 -7.07 5.24 -20.96
CA SER A 193 -6.12 6.34 -20.85
C SER A 193 -4.74 5.81 -20.47
N THR A 194 -3.71 6.59 -20.71
CA THR A 194 -2.33 6.27 -20.32
C THR A 194 -1.60 7.58 -19.98
N ASP A 195 -0.61 7.49 -19.14
CA ASP A 195 0.32 8.60 -18.84
C ASP A 195 1.26 8.94 -20.00
N MET A 196 1.26 8.14 -21.07
CA MET A 196 2.11 8.37 -22.25
C MET A 196 1.52 9.35 -23.26
N HIS A 197 0.24 9.71 -23.14
CA HIS A 197 -0.43 10.70 -23.99
C HIS A 197 -1.69 11.28 -23.31
N SER A 198 -2.17 12.40 -23.81
CA SER A 198 -3.34 13.12 -23.24
C SER A 198 -4.69 12.68 -23.79
N PHE A 199 -4.75 11.64 -24.59
CA PHE A 199 -6.01 11.17 -25.20
C PHE A 199 -6.73 10.19 -24.27
N ILE A 200 -8.07 10.28 -24.28
CA ILE A 200 -8.96 9.32 -23.65
C ILE A 200 -9.74 8.63 -24.77
N HIS A 201 -9.69 7.32 -24.81
CA HIS A 201 -10.36 6.52 -25.83
C HIS A 201 -11.53 5.75 -25.23
N PRO A 202 -12.72 5.79 -25.84
CA PRO A 202 -13.78 4.88 -25.46
C PRO A 202 -13.41 3.45 -25.88
N LEU A 203 -13.59 2.52 -24.98
CA LEU A 203 -13.50 1.09 -25.23
C LEU A 203 -14.93 0.54 -25.23
N GLN A 204 -15.34 -0.09 -26.32
CA GLN A 204 -16.65 -0.71 -26.44
C GLN A 204 -16.55 -2.23 -26.39
N ALA A 205 -17.48 -2.85 -25.67
CA ALA A 205 -17.58 -4.29 -25.62
C ALA A 205 -17.87 -4.87 -27.02
N ALA A 206 -17.11 -5.88 -27.39
CA ALA A 206 -17.33 -6.62 -28.63
C ALA A 206 -18.25 -7.86 -28.40
N VAL A 207 -18.26 -8.38 -27.19
CA VAL A 207 -19.06 -9.54 -26.77
C VAL A 207 -19.57 -9.30 -25.34
N PRO A 208 -20.68 -9.94 -24.93
CA PRO A 208 -21.11 -9.90 -23.53
C PRO A 208 -20.11 -10.60 -22.62
N PRO A 209 -20.04 -10.23 -21.33
CA PRO A 209 -19.24 -10.93 -20.34
C PRO A 209 -19.62 -12.39 -20.22
N CYS A 210 -18.61 -13.24 -19.98
CA CYS A 210 -18.83 -14.66 -19.75
C CYS A 210 -19.32 -14.91 -18.31
N TRP A 211 -20.30 -15.79 -18.16
CA TRP A 211 -20.86 -16.24 -16.87
C TRP A 211 -21.22 -15.07 -15.93
N GLU A 212 -20.64 -15.07 -14.76
CA GLU A 212 -20.86 -14.04 -13.71
C GLU A 212 -19.85 -12.90 -13.76
N ALA A 213 -18.98 -12.85 -14.78
CA ALA A 213 -17.98 -11.79 -14.89
C ALA A 213 -18.65 -10.42 -15.06
N LYS A 214 -18.14 -9.45 -14.35
CA LYS A 214 -18.61 -8.07 -14.36
C LYS A 214 -17.47 -7.12 -14.71
N SER A 215 -17.79 -5.94 -15.23
CA SER A 215 -16.78 -4.90 -15.39
C SER A 215 -16.25 -4.46 -14.02
N ASP A 216 -15.01 -3.96 -13.98
CA ASP A 216 -14.42 -3.45 -12.73
C ASP A 216 -15.30 -2.39 -12.08
N TRP A 217 -15.89 -1.51 -12.91
CA TRP A 217 -16.83 -0.49 -12.46
C TRP A 217 -18.04 -1.08 -11.73
N GLN A 218 -18.64 -2.12 -12.29
CA GLN A 218 -19.79 -2.78 -11.66
C GLN A 218 -19.39 -3.45 -10.34
N ILE A 219 -18.24 -4.13 -10.32
CA ILE A 219 -17.73 -4.78 -9.10
C ILE A 219 -17.54 -3.75 -7.99
N PHE A 220 -16.81 -2.67 -8.25
CA PHE A 220 -16.56 -1.66 -7.23
C PHE A 220 -17.81 -0.91 -6.80
N ARG A 221 -18.77 -0.68 -7.71
CA ARG A 221 -20.06 -0.09 -7.36
C ARG A 221 -20.85 -0.98 -6.41
N GLU A 222 -20.96 -2.27 -6.71
CA GLU A 222 -21.67 -3.23 -5.86
C GLU A 222 -20.99 -3.42 -4.49
N LEU A 223 -19.66 -3.38 -4.45
CA LEU A 223 -18.91 -3.38 -3.19
C LEU A 223 -19.21 -2.12 -2.35
N ALA A 224 -19.25 -0.94 -2.99
CA ALA A 224 -19.61 0.30 -2.30
C ALA A 224 -21.05 0.23 -1.76
N GLU A 225 -22.02 -0.19 -2.57
CA GLU A 225 -23.40 -0.37 -2.15
C GLU A 225 -23.54 -1.34 -0.97
N ALA A 226 -22.75 -2.42 -0.94
CA ALA A 226 -22.77 -3.39 0.15
C ALA A 226 -22.11 -2.88 1.46
N THR A 227 -21.27 -1.86 1.38
CA THR A 227 -20.56 -1.28 2.55
C THR A 227 -21.26 -0.06 3.14
N GLU A 228 -22.27 0.52 2.45
CA GLU A 228 -23.06 1.65 2.94
C GLU A 228 -24.18 1.22 3.93
N THR A 229 -24.42 -0.08 4.10
CA THR A 229 -25.43 -0.64 5.02
C THR A 229 -24.83 -1.04 6.35
#